data_17b186c47f72e7a9768d04ced69c1117
#
_entry.id   17b186c47f72e7a9768d04ced69c1117
#
_cell.length_a   1.000
_cell.length_b   1.000
_cell.length_c   1.000
_cell.angle_alpha   90.00
_cell.angle_beta   90.00
_cell.angle_gamma   90.00
#
_symmetry.space_group_name_H-M   'P 1'
#
loop_
_entity.id
_entity.type
_entity.pdbx_description
1 polymer ?
#
loop_
_entity_poly.entity_id
_entity_poly.type
_entity_poly.pdbx_seq_one_letter_code
_entity_poly.pdbx_strand_id
1 'polypeptide(L)'
;LLKHWPANMWIQTPLELTDRLLTEHDIKKDDIAEIIVDPPTYLRMYYSPDGYSSMMQAQFSIPYMLACLILDHTPGANWCDETKLKDSEILALAAKIHGGNSDMLYMPQCFKNFQKGRHPVITVTIKTFSGKEYSETMEGHLGHPRMMMTPEQFKDRFRIQAAPTLRGDKLEQVADLLANVERCDDMAKVGELLRG
;
A
#
# COMPACT_ATOMS: atom_id res chain seq x y z
N LEU A 1 -14.95 -0.65 -0.17
CA LEU A 1 -13.54 -0.24 -0.17
C LEU A 1 -12.67 -1.42 -0.57
N LEU A 2 -11.91 -1.30 -1.63
CA LEU A 2 -10.89 -2.25 -2.04
C LEU A 2 -9.52 -1.72 -1.64
N LYS A 3 -8.64 -2.60 -1.18
CA LYS A 3 -7.25 -2.21 -0.90
C LYS A 3 -6.40 -2.43 -2.15
N HIS A 4 -5.66 -1.42 -2.56
CA HIS A 4 -4.66 -1.54 -3.61
C HIS A 4 -3.37 -2.18 -3.07
N TRP A 5 -2.95 -1.79 -1.88
CA TRP A 5 -1.70 -2.22 -1.24
C TRP A 5 -1.95 -3.26 -0.15
N PRO A 6 -1.04 -4.24 0.08
CA PRO A 6 -1.15 -5.26 1.13
C PRO A 6 -0.82 -4.68 2.52
N ALA A 7 -1.48 -3.60 2.90
CA ALA A 7 -1.23 -2.83 4.11
C ALA A 7 -2.53 -2.47 4.85
N ASN A 8 -2.41 -1.85 6.02
CA ASN A 8 -3.55 -1.31 6.75
C ASN A 8 -4.28 -0.24 5.92
N MET A 9 -5.59 -0.08 6.15
CA MET A 9 -6.44 0.86 5.42
C MET A 9 -5.94 2.32 5.46
N TRP A 10 -5.43 2.76 6.59
CA TRP A 10 -4.93 4.13 6.77
C TRP A 10 -3.56 4.38 6.14
N ILE A 11 -2.90 3.33 5.65
CA ILE A 11 -1.61 3.41 4.96
C ILE A 11 -1.78 3.44 3.45
N GLN A 12 -2.98 3.14 2.93
CA GLN A 12 -3.23 3.10 1.48
C GLN A 12 -2.90 4.43 0.78
N THR A 13 -3.35 5.56 1.35
CA THR A 13 -3.10 6.89 0.76
C THR A 13 -1.62 7.27 0.78
N PRO A 14 -0.86 7.14 1.90
CA PRO A 14 0.58 7.33 1.87
C PRO A 14 1.32 6.47 0.84
N LEU A 15 0.95 5.19 0.69
CA LEU A 15 1.54 4.31 -0.32
C LEU A 15 1.26 4.81 -1.75
N GLU A 16 0.01 5.14 -2.04
CA GLU A 16 -0.41 5.65 -3.35
C GLU A 16 0.36 6.91 -3.74
N LEU A 17 0.45 7.87 -2.82
CA LEU A 17 1.17 9.12 -3.05
C LEU A 17 2.67 8.90 -3.23
N THR A 18 3.27 8.02 -2.42
CA THR A 18 4.70 7.70 -2.53
C THR A 18 5.00 7.03 -3.86
N ASP A 19 4.21 6.05 -4.29
CA ASP A 19 4.38 5.35 -5.57
C ASP A 19 4.31 6.31 -6.75
N ARG A 20 3.33 7.21 -6.74
CA ARG A 20 3.16 8.23 -7.78
C ARG A 20 4.36 9.16 -7.85
N LEU A 21 4.80 9.71 -6.71
CA LEU A 21 5.96 10.61 -6.68
C LEU A 21 7.23 9.92 -7.16
N LEU A 22 7.47 8.67 -6.74
CA LEU A 22 8.63 7.90 -7.19
C LEU A 22 8.59 7.66 -8.71
N THR A 23 7.42 7.30 -9.24
CA THR A 23 7.23 6.96 -10.64
C THR A 23 7.27 8.21 -11.53
N GLU A 24 6.53 9.27 -11.19
CA GLU A 24 6.41 10.48 -11.99
C GLU A 24 7.72 11.27 -12.09
N HIS A 25 8.55 11.20 -11.03
CA HIS A 25 9.81 11.94 -10.96
C HIS A 25 11.05 11.06 -11.09
N ASP A 26 10.88 9.75 -11.37
CA ASP A 26 11.96 8.76 -11.50
C ASP A 26 12.92 8.76 -10.29
N ILE A 27 12.38 8.92 -9.08
CA ILE A 27 13.17 8.98 -7.84
C ILE A 27 13.60 7.56 -7.45
N LYS A 28 14.90 7.35 -7.29
CA LYS A 28 15.45 6.06 -6.85
C LYS A 28 15.65 6.04 -5.34
N LYS A 29 15.70 4.85 -4.74
CA LYS A 29 15.91 4.67 -3.29
C LYS A 29 17.13 5.43 -2.74
N ASP A 30 18.21 5.48 -3.52
CA ASP A 30 19.47 6.11 -3.13
C ASP A 30 19.40 7.64 -3.21
N ASP A 31 18.43 8.21 -3.94
CA ASP A 31 18.20 9.65 -3.99
C ASP A 31 17.48 10.16 -2.75
N ILE A 32 16.78 9.31 -2.00
CA ILE A 32 15.89 9.69 -0.92
C ILE A 32 16.67 10.06 0.34
N ALA A 33 16.58 11.33 0.73
CA ALA A 33 17.09 11.83 2.00
C ALA A 33 16.05 11.69 3.12
N GLU A 34 14.80 12.05 2.86
CA GLU A 34 13.69 12.05 3.84
C GLU A 34 12.34 11.90 3.14
N ILE A 35 11.39 11.25 3.79
CA ILE A 35 9.96 11.23 3.39
C ILE A 35 9.12 11.70 4.58
N ILE A 36 8.24 12.67 4.32
CA ILE A 36 7.35 13.25 5.32
C ILE A 36 5.91 12.90 4.97
N VAL A 37 5.17 12.35 5.92
CA VAL A 37 3.73 12.06 5.80
C VAL A 37 2.95 12.99 6.73
N ASP A 38 2.14 13.87 6.19
CA ASP A 38 1.42 14.90 6.92
C ASP A 38 -0.09 14.94 6.59
N PRO A 39 -0.99 14.98 7.55
CA PRO A 39 -0.78 14.87 8.99
C PRO A 39 -0.33 13.46 9.43
N PRO A 40 0.45 13.36 10.53
CA PRO A 40 0.87 12.06 11.05
C PRO A 40 -0.33 11.28 11.61
N THR A 41 -0.29 9.95 11.49
CA THR A 41 -1.33 9.07 12.03
C THR A 41 -0.81 8.32 13.24
N TYR A 42 -1.44 8.50 14.41
CA TYR A 42 -1.07 7.83 15.65
C TYR A 42 -0.95 6.30 15.46
N LEU A 43 0.06 5.69 16.06
CA LEU A 43 0.46 4.29 15.92
C LEU A 43 0.85 3.85 14.49
N ARG A 44 0.56 4.62 13.45
CA ARG A 44 0.96 4.27 12.08
C ARG A 44 2.33 4.82 11.70
N MET A 45 2.78 5.89 12.36
CA MET A 45 4.15 6.42 12.21
C MET A 45 5.17 5.68 13.10
N TYR A 46 4.82 4.52 13.63
CA TYR A 46 5.72 3.73 14.47
C TYR A 46 6.88 3.16 13.65
N TYR A 47 8.08 3.55 14.00
CA TYR A 47 9.34 2.97 13.51
C TYR A 47 10.01 2.16 14.62
N SER A 48 10.52 0.97 14.28
CA SER A 48 11.25 0.11 15.18
C SER A 48 12.68 -0.13 14.66
N PRO A 49 13.71 0.45 15.29
CA PRO A 49 15.09 0.30 14.83
C PRO A 49 15.61 -1.14 14.93
N ASP A 50 15.07 -1.93 15.87
CA ASP A 50 15.43 -3.33 16.08
C ASP A 50 14.57 -4.30 15.24
N GLY A 51 13.73 -3.75 14.37
CA GLY A 51 12.78 -4.51 13.57
C GLY A 51 11.46 -4.78 14.28
N TYR A 52 10.59 -5.51 13.62
CA TYR A 52 9.22 -5.77 14.05
C TYR A 52 9.07 -7.20 14.57
N SER A 53 8.21 -7.39 15.57
CA SER A 53 7.99 -8.69 16.21
C SER A 53 7.02 -9.60 15.45
N SER A 54 6.23 -9.03 14.55
CA SER A 54 5.26 -9.76 13.74
C SER A 54 4.86 -8.96 12.50
N MET A 55 4.38 -9.66 11.49
CA MET A 55 3.81 -9.01 10.30
C MET A 55 2.60 -8.15 10.63
N MET A 56 1.81 -8.50 11.64
CA MET A 56 0.71 -7.65 12.14
C MET A 56 1.22 -6.27 12.57
N GLN A 57 2.34 -6.20 13.27
CA GLN A 57 2.95 -4.95 13.70
C GLN A 57 3.52 -4.17 12.50
N ALA A 58 4.23 -4.85 11.61
CA ALA A 58 4.87 -4.24 10.45
C ALA A 58 3.86 -3.64 9.44
N GLN A 59 2.80 -4.38 9.10
CA GLN A 59 1.77 -3.90 8.16
C GLN A 59 0.95 -2.70 8.67
N PHE A 60 1.09 -2.37 9.95
CA PHE A 60 0.48 -1.19 10.55
C PHE A 60 1.46 0.00 10.64
N SER A 61 2.70 -0.17 10.25
CA SER A 61 3.73 0.88 10.23
C SER A 61 3.83 1.53 8.85
N ILE A 62 3.58 2.84 8.76
CA ILE A 62 3.80 3.63 7.53
C ILE A 62 5.27 3.57 7.13
N PRO A 63 6.26 3.83 8.03
CA PRO A 63 7.66 3.73 7.67
C PRO A 63 8.06 2.39 7.07
N TYR A 64 7.63 1.27 7.67
CA TYR A 64 7.94 -0.06 7.16
C TYR A 64 7.30 -0.31 5.78
N MET A 65 6.03 0.00 5.62
CA MET A 65 5.30 -0.29 4.38
C MET A 65 5.78 0.59 3.21
N LEU A 66 6.12 1.86 3.46
CA LEU A 66 6.73 2.71 2.43
C LEU A 66 8.13 2.22 2.05
N ALA A 67 8.92 1.73 3.01
CA ALA A 67 10.22 1.12 2.72
C ALA A 67 10.07 -0.14 1.84
N CYS A 68 9.08 -0.99 2.11
CA CYS A 68 8.77 -2.13 1.25
C CYS A 68 8.42 -1.69 -0.18
N LEU A 69 7.60 -0.64 -0.34
CA LEU A 69 7.25 -0.08 -1.64
C LEU A 69 8.49 0.42 -2.41
N ILE A 70 9.35 1.16 -1.74
CA ILE A 70 10.56 1.74 -2.36
C ILE A 70 11.52 0.65 -2.85
N LEU A 71 11.62 -0.47 -2.12
CA LEU A 71 12.48 -1.59 -2.49
C LEU A 71 11.84 -2.52 -3.53
N ASP A 72 10.52 -2.66 -3.49
CA ASP A 72 9.78 -3.57 -4.35
C ASP A 72 8.41 -2.97 -4.71
N HIS A 73 8.35 -2.33 -5.88
CA HIS A 73 7.13 -1.71 -6.40
C HIS A 73 6.01 -2.70 -6.75
N THR A 74 6.25 -4.01 -6.63
CA THR A 74 5.23 -5.04 -6.91
C THR A 74 4.51 -5.44 -5.63
N PRO A 75 3.32 -4.87 -5.34
CA PRO A 75 2.60 -5.14 -4.09
C PRO A 75 2.04 -6.56 -4.09
N GLY A 76 2.65 -7.45 -3.35
CA GLY A 76 2.26 -8.86 -3.28
C GLY A 76 2.47 -9.50 -1.91
N ALA A 77 2.37 -10.82 -1.89
CA ALA A 77 2.60 -11.63 -0.68
C ALA A 77 4.01 -11.48 -0.12
N ASN A 78 4.98 -11.14 -0.99
CA ASN A 78 6.38 -10.85 -0.64
C ASN A 78 6.55 -9.69 0.36
N TRP A 79 5.60 -8.75 0.42
CA TRP A 79 5.60 -7.69 1.44
C TRP A 79 5.20 -8.20 2.82
N CYS A 80 4.55 -9.37 2.87
CA CYS A 80 4.10 -10.02 4.11
C CYS A 80 5.03 -11.17 4.55
N ASP A 81 6.26 -11.20 4.08
CA ASP A 81 7.26 -12.20 4.45
C ASP A 81 7.88 -11.85 5.80
N GLU A 82 7.66 -12.71 6.80
CA GLU A 82 8.17 -12.50 8.15
C GLU A 82 9.71 -12.52 8.23
N THR A 83 10.42 -13.07 7.25
CA THR A 83 11.87 -13.00 7.17
C THR A 83 12.40 -11.59 6.98
N LYS A 84 11.56 -10.69 6.45
CA LYS A 84 11.88 -9.28 6.20
C LYS A 84 11.68 -8.35 7.40
N LEU A 85 11.07 -8.83 8.49
CA LEU A 85 10.76 -8.01 9.66
C LEU A 85 11.95 -7.30 10.31
N LYS A 86 13.16 -7.85 10.07
CA LYS A 86 14.44 -7.31 10.56
C LYS A 86 15.44 -7.03 9.44
N ASP A 87 14.96 -6.93 8.21
CA ASP A 87 15.81 -6.61 7.06
C ASP A 87 16.44 -5.23 7.21
N SER A 88 17.75 -5.16 7.15
CA SER A 88 18.51 -3.93 7.41
C SER A 88 18.28 -2.85 6.37
N GLU A 89 18.00 -3.21 5.12
CA GLU A 89 17.73 -2.24 4.04
C GLU A 89 16.34 -1.63 4.22
N ILE A 90 15.34 -2.45 4.57
CA ILE A 90 14.00 -1.96 4.91
C ILE A 90 14.07 -1.02 6.11
N LEU A 91 14.78 -1.41 7.17
CA LEU A 91 14.87 -0.59 8.39
C LEU A 91 15.64 0.72 8.14
N ALA A 92 16.69 0.70 7.34
CA ALA A 92 17.43 1.91 6.98
C ALA A 92 16.60 2.91 6.18
N LEU A 93 15.75 2.43 5.26
CA LEU A 93 14.79 3.29 4.54
C LEU A 93 13.67 3.78 5.45
N ALA A 94 13.11 2.89 6.27
CA ALA A 94 12.06 3.24 7.22
C ALA A 94 12.49 4.35 8.20
N ALA A 95 13.78 4.37 8.58
CA ALA A 95 14.36 5.42 9.43
C ALA A 95 14.32 6.82 8.81
N LYS A 96 14.19 6.94 7.49
CA LYS A 96 14.08 8.22 6.76
C LYS A 96 12.64 8.73 6.65
N ILE A 97 11.64 8.00 7.18
CA ILE A 97 10.22 8.28 6.98
C ILE A 97 9.60 8.78 8.29
N HIS A 98 9.10 10.02 8.28
CA HIS A 98 8.65 10.72 9.47
C HIS A 98 7.24 11.29 9.30
N GLY A 99 6.61 11.62 10.45
CA GLY A 99 5.40 12.43 10.48
C GLY A 99 5.70 13.91 10.27
N GLY A 100 4.79 14.62 9.61
CA GLY A 100 4.86 16.08 9.47
C GLY A 100 4.50 16.81 10.77
N ASN A 101 4.41 18.14 10.67
CA ASN A 101 4.20 19.02 11.82
C ASN A 101 2.73 19.35 12.10
N SER A 102 1.81 18.89 11.26
CA SER A 102 0.37 19.08 11.52
C SER A 102 -0.10 18.28 12.71
N ASP A 103 -1.25 18.68 13.26
CA ASP A 103 -1.88 17.92 14.35
C ASP A 103 -2.11 16.47 13.93
N MET A 104 -1.78 15.56 14.83
CA MET A 104 -1.95 14.12 14.61
C MET A 104 -3.43 13.79 14.33
N LEU A 105 -3.68 12.94 13.33
CA LEU A 105 -5.02 12.50 13.00
C LEU A 105 -5.70 11.81 14.19
N TYR A 106 -6.83 12.36 14.60
CA TYR A 106 -7.66 11.78 15.65
C TYR A 106 -8.54 10.66 15.08
N MET A 107 -8.17 9.41 15.35
CA MET A 107 -8.79 8.23 14.76
C MET A 107 -10.31 8.14 14.92
N PRO A 108 -10.93 8.45 16.10
CA PRO A 108 -12.39 8.46 16.23
C PRO A 108 -13.08 9.41 15.23
N GLN A 109 -12.48 10.57 14.96
CA GLN A 109 -13.01 11.51 13.97
C GLN A 109 -12.81 10.99 12.53
N CYS A 110 -11.68 10.33 12.25
CA CYS A 110 -11.42 9.68 10.97
C CYS A 110 -12.47 8.60 10.69
N PHE A 111 -12.84 7.77 11.65
CA PHE A 111 -13.90 6.78 11.51
C PHE A 111 -15.28 7.41 11.27
N LYS A 112 -15.63 8.50 11.96
CA LYS A 112 -16.88 9.23 11.69
C LYS A 112 -16.93 9.82 10.28
N ASN A 113 -15.80 10.33 9.79
CA ASN A 113 -15.68 10.85 8.44
C ASN A 113 -15.77 9.73 7.41
N PHE A 114 -15.12 8.59 7.67
CA PHE A 114 -15.18 7.40 6.82
C PHE A 114 -16.62 6.89 6.62
N GLN A 115 -17.44 6.87 7.67
CA GLN A 115 -18.88 6.53 7.55
C GLN A 115 -19.64 7.46 6.61
N LYS A 116 -19.14 8.68 6.40
CA LYS A 116 -19.68 9.67 5.45
C LYS A 116 -19.00 9.62 4.07
N GLY A 117 -18.22 8.58 3.80
CA GLY A 117 -17.45 8.42 2.56
C GLY A 117 -16.30 9.41 2.41
N ARG A 118 -15.73 9.92 3.52
CA ARG A 118 -14.59 10.84 3.54
C ARG A 118 -13.37 10.14 4.12
N HIS A 119 -12.22 10.39 3.55
CA HIS A 119 -10.91 9.97 4.06
C HIS A 119 -10.12 11.18 4.59
N PRO A 120 -9.10 10.96 5.43
CA PRO A 120 -8.15 12.01 5.70
C PRO A 120 -7.49 12.49 4.40
N VAL A 121 -7.27 13.79 4.32
CA VAL A 121 -6.40 14.39 3.31
C VAL A 121 -4.98 14.22 3.80
N ILE A 122 -4.15 13.55 3.01
CA ILE A 122 -2.75 13.26 3.33
C ILE A 122 -1.86 13.94 2.29
N THR A 123 -0.77 14.51 2.74
CA THR A 123 0.33 14.99 1.92
C THR A 123 1.55 14.09 2.15
N VAL A 124 2.20 13.67 1.07
CA VAL A 124 3.52 13.04 1.13
C VAL A 124 4.51 13.97 0.47
N THR A 125 5.64 14.18 1.13
CA THR A 125 6.76 14.98 0.61
C THR A 125 8.01 14.12 0.61
N ILE A 126 8.67 14.00 -0.54
CA ILE A 126 9.97 13.32 -0.71
C ILE A 126 11.04 14.38 -0.92
N LYS A 127 12.04 14.40 -0.03
CA LYS A 127 13.24 15.23 -0.18
C LYS A 127 14.41 14.37 -0.63
N THR A 128 15.16 14.84 -1.58
CA THR A 128 16.33 14.14 -2.13
C THR A 128 17.63 14.71 -1.60
N PHE A 129 18.71 13.93 -1.65
CA PHE A 129 20.07 14.41 -1.32
C PHE A 129 20.54 15.54 -2.25
N SER A 130 19.98 15.65 -3.45
CA SER A 130 20.25 16.77 -4.37
C SER A 130 19.57 18.09 -3.96
N GLY A 131 18.78 18.10 -2.88
CA GLY A 131 18.05 19.26 -2.39
C GLY A 131 16.72 19.51 -3.10
N LYS A 132 16.28 18.63 -4.00
CA LYS A 132 14.95 18.71 -4.60
C LYS A 132 13.89 18.21 -3.63
N GLU A 133 12.70 18.81 -3.71
CA GLU A 133 11.53 18.42 -2.92
C GLU A 133 10.34 18.19 -3.85
N TYR A 134 9.66 17.06 -3.67
CA TYR A 134 8.48 16.65 -4.42
C TYR A 134 7.35 16.37 -3.46
N SER A 135 6.18 16.95 -3.70
CA SER A 135 5.05 16.86 -2.76
C SER A 135 3.74 16.70 -3.49
N GLU A 136 2.89 15.82 -2.99
CA GLU A 136 1.56 15.60 -3.50
C GLU A 136 0.56 15.39 -2.36
N THR A 137 -0.70 15.78 -2.59
CA THR A 137 -1.80 15.72 -1.61
C THR A 137 -3.00 14.99 -2.19
N MET A 138 -3.60 14.09 -1.41
CA MET A 138 -4.76 13.31 -1.83
C MET A 138 -5.73 13.04 -0.69
N GLU A 139 -7.05 13.00 -1.00
CA GLU A 139 -8.07 12.42 -0.13
C GLU A 139 -8.46 11.03 -0.63
N GLY A 140 -8.13 9.99 0.13
CA GLY A 140 -8.42 8.61 -0.25
C GLY A 140 -7.30 7.96 -1.06
N HIS A 141 -7.62 6.88 -1.78
CA HIS A 141 -6.67 6.07 -2.54
C HIS A 141 -7.42 5.28 -3.63
N LEU A 142 -6.72 4.67 -4.57
CA LEU A 142 -7.33 3.76 -5.55
C LEU A 142 -8.05 2.61 -4.84
N GLY A 143 -9.31 2.36 -5.21
CA GLY A 143 -10.24 1.43 -4.53
C GLY A 143 -11.13 2.06 -3.47
N HIS A 144 -10.97 3.38 -3.19
CA HIS A 144 -11.94 4.15 -2.42
C HIS A 144 -13.23 4.36 -3.24
N PRO A 145 -14.45 4.45 -2.62
CA PRO A 145 -15.69 4.67 -3.38
C PRO A 145 -15.70 5.87 -4.31
N ARG A 146 -14.89 6.89 -4.06
CA ARG A 146 -14.71 8.05 -4.95
C ARG A 146 -13.61 7.89 -5.99
N MET A 147 -12.80 6.84 -5.89
CA MET A 147 -11.69 6.50 -6.77
C MET A 147 -11.73 5.00 -7.02
N MET A 148 -12.83 4.50 -7.57
CA MET A 148 -13.03 3.07 -7.79
C MET A 148 -12.03 2.52 -8.81
N MET A 149 -11.58 1.30 -8.57
CA MET A 149 -10.81 0.56 -9.57
C MET A 149 -11.69 0.26 -10.78
N THR A 150 -11.11 0.38 -11.96
CA THR A 150 -11.73 -0.18 -13.17
C THR A 150 -11.69 -1.71 -13.10
N PRO A 151 -12.52 -2.43 -13.89
CA PRO A 151 -12.46 -3.89 -13.97
C PRO A 151 -11.05 -4.40 -14.33
N GLU A 152 -10.32 -3.70 -15.20
CA GLU A 152 -8.96 -4.10 -15.60
C GLU A 152 -7.97 -3.89 -14.45
N GLN A 153 -8.00 -2.76 -13.75
CA GLN A 153 -7.17 -2.54 -12.56
C GLN A 153 -7.44 -3.58 -11.46
N PHE A 154 -8.70 -4.02 -11.32
CA PHE A 154 -9.04 -5.10 -10.40
C PHE A 154 -8.42 -6.42 -10.82
N LYS A 155 -8.46 -6.77 -12.12
CA LYS A 155 -7.81 -7.96 -12.66
C LYS A 155 -6.30 -7.92 -12.49
N ASP A 156 -5.66 -6.78 -12.78
CA ASP A 156 -4.21 -6.60 -12.60
C ASP A 156 -3.83 -6.80 -11.14
N ARG A 157 -4.62 -6.24 -10.24
CA ARG A 157 -4.43 -6.46 -8.81
C ARG A 157 -4.50 -7.93 -8.44
N PHE A 158 -5.49 -8.65 -8.97
CA PHE A 158 -5.63 -10.10 -8.75
C PHE A 158 -4.44 -10.86 -9.33
N ARG A 159 -4.02 -10.56 -10.57
CA ARG A 159 -2.85 -11.19 -11.22
C ARG A 159 -1.61 -11.10 -10.35
N ILE A 160 -1.28 -9.89 -9.87
CA ILE A 160 -0.14 -9.65 -9.00
C ILE A 160 -0.21 -10.48 -7.71
N GLN A 161 -1.37 -10.51 -7.06
CA GLN A 161 -1.53 -11.21 -5.78
C GLN A 161 -1.56 -12.74 -5.93
N ALA A 162 -2.10 -13.25 -7.02
CA ALA A 162 -2.30 -14.68 -7.25
C ALA A 162 -1.13 -15.36 -7.99
N ALA A 163 -0.27 -14.60 -8.68
CA ALA A 163 0.84 -15.12 -9.47
C ALA A 163 1.78 -16.09 -8.72
N PRO A 164 2.04 -15.96 -7.41
CA PRO A 164 2.85 -16.95 -6.69
C PRO A 164 2.21 -18.35 -6.64
N THR A 165 0.88 -18.45 -6.70
CA THR A 165 0.13 -19.71 -6.57
C THR A 165 -0.58 -20.15 -7.84
N LEU A 166 -1.07 -19.20 -8.64
CA LEU A 166 -1.76 -19.46 -9.90
C LEU A 166 -0.91 -18.96 -11.07
N ARG A 167 -0.76 -19.79 -12.12
CA ARG A 167 0.10 -19.46 -13.27
C ARG A 167 -0.59 -19.73 -14.58
N GLY A 168 -0.12 -19.03 -15.63
CA GLY A 168 -0.56 -19.22 -17.01
C GLY A 168 -2.05 -19.03 -17.20
N ASP A 169 -2.65 -19.87 -18.04
CA ASP A 169 -4.07 -19.79 -18.42
C ASP A 169 -5.03 -19.89 -17.22
N LYS A 170 -4.62 -20.59 -16.17
CA LYS A 170 -5.43 -20.74 -14.95
C LYS A 170 -5.59 -19.42 -14.21
N LEU A 171 -4.53 -18.61 -14.14
CA LEU A 171 -4.56 -17.27 -13.54
C LEU A 171 -5.56 -16.36 -14.28
N GLU A 172 -5.50 -16.35 -15.63
CA GLU A 172 -6.39 -15.53 -16.45
C GLU A 172 -7.85 -16.00 -16.38
N GLN A 173 -8.09 -17.31 -16.41
CA GLN A 173 -9.44 -17.87 -16.26
C GLN A 173 -10.07 -17.48 -14.93
N VAL A 174 -9.31 -17.54 -13.83
CA VAL A 174 -9.80 -17.12 -12.51
C VAL A 174 -10.01 -15.61 -12.45
N ALA A 175 -9.10 -14.80 -13.02
CA ALA A 175 -9.22 -13.36 -13.06
C ALA A 175 -10.50 -12.93 -13.80
N ASP A 176 -10.75 -13.53 -14.97
CA ASP A 176 -11.95 -13.24 -15.78
C ASP A 176 -13.24 -13.70 -15.08
N LEU A 177 -13.21 -14.86 -14.47
CA LEU A 177 -14.38 -15.40 -13.79
C LEU A 177 -14.73 -14.59 -12.55
N LEU A 178 -13.74 -14.17 -11.76
CA LEU A 178 -13.97 -13.31 -10.59
C LEU A 178 -14.40 -11.90 -10.97
N ALA A 179 -13.90 -11.35 -12.07
CA ALA A 179 -14.32 -10.05 -12.57
C ALA A 179 -15.78 -10.04 -13.11
N ASN A 180 -16.34 -11.22 -13.41
CA ASN A 180 -17.69 -11.43 -13.90
C ASN A 180 -18.45 -12.45 -13.06
N VAL A 181 -18.20 -12.48 -11.75
CA VAL A 181 -18.71 -13.53 -10.84
C VAL A 181 -20.24 -13.64 -10.84
N GLU A 182 -20.94 -12.54 -11.15
CA GLU A 182 -22.40 -12.51 -11.29
C GLU A 182 -22.92 -13.35 -12.46
N ARG A 183 -22.06 -13.75 -13.39
CA ARG A 183 -22.36 -14.61 -14.54
C ARG A 183 -21.94 -16.06 -14.32
N CYS A 184 -21.42 -16.38 -13.14
CA CYS A 184 -20.97 -17.72 -12.80
C CYS A 184 -22.16 -18.56 -12.34
N ASP A 185 -22.52 -19.58 -13.13
CA ASP A 185 -23.64 -20.49 -12.82
C ASP A 185 -23.30 -21.46 -11.68
N ASP A 186 -22.01 -21.72 -11.45
CA ASP A 186 -21.56 -22.70 -10.46
C ASP A 186 -20.27 -22.26 -9.77
N MET A 187 -20.37 -21.83 -8.54
CA MET A 187 -19.22 -21.40 -7.72
C MET A 187 -18.22 -22.53 -7.39
N ALA A 188 -18.61 -23.80 -7.55
CA ALA A 188 -17.67 -24.91 -7.37
C ALA A 188 -16.54 -24.86 -8.40
N LYS A 189 -16.82 -24.38 -9.63
CA LYS A 189 -15.80 -24.16 -10.66
C LYS A 189 -14.71 -23.17 -10.23
N VAL A 190 -15.09 -22.11 -9.51
CA VAL A 190 -14.12 -21.17 -8.93
C VAL A 190 -13.22 -21.88 -7.93
N GLY A 191 -13.81 -22.66 -7.03
CA GLY A 191 -13.07 -23.46 -6.05
C GLY A 191 -12.11 -24.47 -6.68
N GLU A 192 -12.50 -25.12 -7.78
CA GLU A 192 -11.64 -26.05 -8.53
C GLU A 192 -10.46 -25.33 -9.20
N LEU A 193 -10.71 -24.18 -9.79
CA LEU A 193 -9.67 -23.37 -10.40
C LEU A 193 -8.67 -22.81 -9.38
N LEU A 194 -9.11 -22.49 -8.17
CA LEU A 194 -8.26 -21.99 -7.08
C LEU A 194 -7.46 -23.09 -6.37
N ARG A 195 -7.81 -24.36 -6.53
CA ARG A 195 -6.96 -25.48 -6.07
C ARG A 195 -5.72 -25.58 -6.97
N GLY A 196 -4.56 -25.43 -6.35
CA GLY A 196 -3.25 -25.48 -6.99
C GLY A 196 -2.95 -26.82 -7.69
#